data_6eecc3e8a9132b3b0ba20ab0c87fe060
#
_entry.id   6eecc3e8a9132b3b0ba20ab0c87fe060
#
_cell.length_a   1.000
_cell.length_b   1.000
_cell.length_c   1.000
_cell.angle_alpha   90.00
_cell.angle_beta   90.00
_cell.angle_gamma   90.00
#
_symmetry.space_group_name_H-M   'P 1'
#
loop_
_entity.id
_entity.type
_entity.pdbx_description
1 polymer ?
#
loop_
_entity_poly.entity_id
_entity_poly.type
_entity_poly.pdbx_seq_one_letter_code
_entity_poly.pdbx_strand_id
1 'polypeptide(L)'
;GVREPKPALVTELSGQGLKVALLDLGAKRNIARSLAERGCEVTVYPAGTPAQEIIDDNPDGIMLSNGPGDPKECTGVIAEIKKLYDTEIPIFAICLGHQLMALATGADTHKMKYGHRGGNHPVKDLMTGRVYISSQNHGYVVDTDKLDPSVAVPAFINVNDGTNEGLKYTCLLYTSPSPRD
;
A
#
# COMPACT_ATOMS: atom_id res chain seq x y z
N GLY A 1 5.38 -23.79 -10.12
CA GLY A 1 5.24 -24.34 -8.80
C GLY A 1 4.55 -23.32 -7.91
N VAL A 2 3.46 -23.69 -7.28
CA VAL A 2 2.76 -22.89 -6.28
C VAL A 2 3.76 -22.60 -5.16
N ARG A 3 4.09 -21.33 -4.94
CA ARG A 3 4.92 -20.95 -3.81
C ARG A 3 3.99 -20.80 -2.60
N GLU A 4 4.22 -21.63 -1.60
CA GLU A 4 3.48 -21.52 -0.35
C GLU A 4 3.69 -20.15 0.31
N PRO A 5 2.64 -19.58 0.91
CA PRO A 5 2.77 -18.36 1.71
C PRO A 5 3.80 -18.60 2.82
N LYS A 6 4.69 -17.63 3.02
CA LYS A 6 5.64 -17.70 4.12
C LYS A 6 4.99 -17.05 5.34
N PRO A 7 4.82 -17.77 6.44
CA PRO A 7 4.41 -17.13 7.68
C PRO A 7 5.46 -16.11 8.07
N ALA A 8 5.08 -14.85 8.15
CA ALA A 8 5.91 -13.84 8.77
C ALA A 8 5.81 -14.00 10.27
N LEU A 9 6.88 -13.70 10.99
CA LEU A 9 7.01 -13.78 12.44
C LEU A 9 5.67 -13.58 13.17
N VAL A 10 5.05 -14.69 13.54
CA VAL A 10 3.91 -14.69 14.44
C VAL A 10 4.49 -14.48 15.84
N THR A 11 4.33 -13.28 16.36
CA THR A 11 4.55 -13.07 17.80
C THR A 11 3.27 -13.52 18.48
N GLU A 12 3.34 -14.56 19.29
CA GLU A 12 2.25 -14.93 20.19
C GLU A 12 1.99 -13.78 21.18
N LEU A 13 1.19 -12.82 20.75
CA LEU A 13 0.57 -11.87 21.65
C LEU A 13 -0.82 -12.41 21.97
N SER A 14 -1.00 -12.73 23.24
CA SER A 14 -2.25 -13.17 23.81
C SER A 14 -3.39 -12.21 23.46
N GLY A 15 -4.33 -12.66 22.65
CA GLY A 15 -5.58 -11.97 22.39
C GLY A 15 -5.74 -11.49 20.96
N GLN A 16 -6.75 -11.98 20.31
CA GLN A 16 -7.45 -11.55 19.11
C GLN A 16 -6.59 -10.81 18.05
N GLY A 17 -5.55 -11.46 17.53
CA GLY A 17 -4.78 -10.94 16.42
C GLY A 17 -5.62 -10.91 15.14
N LEU A 18 -5.66 -9.75 14.49
CA LEU A 18 -6.23 -9.65 13.15
C LEU A 18 -5.33 -10.39 12.16
N LYS A 19 -5.94 -11.18 11.28
CA LYS A 19 -5.22 -11.84 10.19
C LYS A 19 -4.94 -10.86 9.07
N VAL A 20 -3.67 -10.59 8.81
CA VAL A 20 -3.24 -9.68 7.76
C VAL A 20 -2.49 -10.43 6.66
N ALA A 21 -2.99 -10.35 5.45
CA ALA A 21 -2.29 -10.82 4.26
C ALA A 21 -1.37 -9.71 3.75
N LEU A 22 -0.07 -9.93 3.79
CA LEU A 22 0.94 -9.01 3.27
C LEU A 22 1.39 -9.47 1.88
N LEU A 23 1.04 -8.72 0.84
CA LEU A 23 1.56 -8.94 -0.51
C LEU A 23 2.95 -8.32 -0.62
N ASP A 24 3.96 -9.17 -0.81
CA ASP A 24 5.37 -8.77 -0.85
C ASP A 24 5.76 -8.32 -2.27
N LEU A 25 5.80 -7.01 -2.48
CA LEU A 25 6.23 -6.36 -3.72
C LEU A 25 7.72 -5.98 -3.71
N GLY A 26 8.44 -6.39 -2.68
CA GLY A 26 9.80 -5.96 -2.33
C GLY A 26 9.82 -5.35 -0.93
N ALA A 27 9.07 -5.96 -0.02
CA ALA A 27 8.78 -5.42 1.30
C ALA A 27 10.03 -5.22 2.16
N LYS A 28 10.09 -4.10 2.85
CA LYS A 28 10.97 -3.95 4.00
C LYS A 28 10.51 -4.88 5.12
N ARG A 29 11.44 -5.65 5.72
CA ARG A 29 11.14 -6.60 6.82
C ARG A 29 10.41 -5.95 7.99
N ASN A 30 10.62 -4.66 8.21
CA ASN A 30 9.98 -3.90 9.27
C ASN A 30 8.46 -3.80 9.13
N ILE A 31 7.90 -3.90 7.93
CA ILE A 31 6.44 -3.87 7.73
C ILE A 31 5.79 -5.06 8.43
N ALA A 32 6.24 -6.28 8.10
CA ALA A 32 5.71 -7.50 8.72
C ALA A 32 5.92 -7.49 10.24
N ARG A 33 7.13 -7.07 10.69
CA ARG A 33 7.44 -6.98 12.12
C ARG A 33 6.55 -5.98 12.84
N SER A 34 6.33 -4.80 12.28
CA SER A 34 5.47 -3.77 12.88
C SER A 34 4.01 -4.21 13.00
N LEU A 35 3.51 -4.99 12.06
CA LEU A 35 2.18 -5.59 12.15
C LEU A 35 2.13 -6.66 13.25
N ALA A 36 3.12 -7.55 13.29
CA ALA A 36 3.22 -8.59 14.31
C ALA A 36 3.34 -7.99 15.73
N GLU A 37 4.16 -6.96 15.92
CA GLU A 37 4.29 -6.23 17.19
C GLU A 37 3.00 -5.59 17.68
N ARG A 38 2.06 -5.32 16.75
CA ARG A 38 0.71 -4.83 17.06
C ARG A 38 -0.32 -5.93 17.27
N GLY A 39 0.12 -7.17 17.33
CA GLY A 39 -0.74 -8.33 17.58
C GLY A 39 -1.39 -8.93 16.34
N CYS A 40 -0.98 -8.53 15.14
CA CYS A 40 -1.50 -9.13 13.92
C CYS A 40 -0.85 -10.48 13.62
N GLU A 41 -1.65 -11.42 13.17
CA GLU A 41 -1.16 -12.64 12.53
C GLU A 41 -0.90 -12.34 11.05
N VAL A 42 0.38 -12.31 10.65
CA VAL A 42 0.80 -11.87 9.31
C VAL A 42 1.21 -13.05 8.46
N THR A 43 0.54 -13.23 7.32
CA THR A 43 0.96 -14.15 6.26
C THR A 43 1.52 -13.35 5.08
N VAL A 44 2.74 -13.69 4.67
CA VAL A 44 3.42 -13.01 3.56
C VAL A 44 3.24 -13.80 2.27
N TYR A 45 2.67 -13.14 1.27
CA TYR A 45 2.45 -13.71 -0.07
C TYR A 45 3.42 -13.09 -1.08
N PRO A 46 4.06 -13.88 -1.95
CA PRO A 46 4.83 -13.36 -3.08
C PRO A 46 3.98 -12.50 -4.01
N ALA A 47 4.60 -11.53 -4.69
CA ALA A 47 3.92 -10.60 -5.60
C ALA A 47 3.07 -11.28 -6.69
N GLY A 48 3.47 -12.46 -7.16
CA GLY A 48 2.75 -13.22 -8.18
C GLY A 48 1.62 -14.13 -7.65
N THR A 49 1.25 -14.01 -6.37
CA THR A 49 0.18 -14.83 -5.78
C THR A 49 -1.16 -14.46 -6.38
N PRO A 50 -1.95 -15.43 -6.85
CA PRO A 50 -3.32 -15.17 -7.28
C PRO A 50 -4.17 -14.61 -6.15
N ALA A 51 -5.02 -13.64 -6.46
CA ALA A 51 -5.91 -13.03 -5.47
C ALA A 51 -6.79 -14.06 -4.75
N GLN A 52 -7.22 -15.10 -5.46
CA GLN A 52 -8.07 -16.15 -4.89
C GLN A 52 -7.41 -16.91 -3.72
N GLU A 53 -6.09 -17.14 -3.77
CA GLU A 53 -5.38 -17.76 -2.65
C GLU A 53 -5.42 -16.89 -1.39
N ILE A 54 -5.27 -15.58 -1.55
CA ILE A 54 -5.37 -14.63 -0.45
C ILE A 54 -6.80 -14.58 0.10
N ILE A 55 -7.79 -14.55 -0.78
CA ILE A 55 -9.21 -14.51 -0.41
C ILE A 55 -9.62 -15.79 0.35
N ASP A 56 -9.15 -16.95 -0.10
CA ASP A 56 -9.47 -18.26 0.50
C ASP A 56 -8.91 -18.41 1.92
N ASP A 57 -7.81 -17.70 2.23
CA ASP A 57 -7.27 -17.65 3.60
C ASP A 57 -8.08 -16.75 4.54
N ASN A 58 -9.08 -16.05 4.03
CA ASN A 58 -10.02 -15.23 4.77
C ASN A 58 -9.35 -14.22 5.71
N PRO A 59 -8.48 -13.31 5.20
CA PRO A 59 -7.83 -12.31 6.02
C PRO A 59 -8.81 -11.23 6.48
N ASP A 60 -8.53 -10.63 7.64
CA ASP A 60 -9.26 -9.47 8.15
C ASP A 60 -8.82 -8.17 7.46
N GLY A 61 -7.62 -8.15 6.88
CA GLY A 61 -7.07 -7.03 6.13
C GLY A 61 -5.94 -7.45 5.21
N ILE A 62 -5.68 -6.61 4.22
CA ILE A 62 -4.62 -6.81 3.22
C ILE A 62 -3.66 -5.62 3.29
N MET A 63 -2.36 -5.92 3.31
CA MET A 63 -1.29 -4.94 3.19
C MET A 63 -0.58 -5.12 1.86
N LEU A 64 -0.54 -4.07 1.04
CA LEU A 64 0.28 -4.01 -0.16
C LEU A 64 1.59 -3.29 0.19
N SER A 65 2.70 -3.98 0.08
CA SER A 65 3.99 -3.44 0.54
C SER A 65 4.57 -2.41 -0.42
N ASN A 66 5.63 -1.75 0.03
CA ASN A 66 6.52 -1.03 -0.84
C ASN A 66 7.28 -2.00 -1.76
N GLY A 67 7.89 -1.45 -2.79
CA GLY A 67 8.74 -2.20 -3.72
C GLY A 67 9.41 -1.28 -4.75
N PRO A 68 10.36 -1.80 -5.51
CA PRO A 68 11.07 -1.05 -6.55
C PRO A 68 10.35 -1.13 -7.90
N GLY A 69 10.74 -0.25 -8.81
CA GLY A 69 10.38 -0.32 -10.23
C GLY A 69 9.25 0.60 -10.67
N ASP A 70 8.91 0.49 -11.94
CA ASP A 70 7.79 1.21 -12.55
C ASP A 70 6.49 0.48 -12.25
N PRO A 71 5.51 1.11 -11.60
CA PRO A 71 4.24 0.46 -11.30
C PRO A 71 3.49 -0.01 -12.56
N LYS A 72 3.64 0.66 -13.69
CA LYS A 72 2.96 0.28 -14.95
C LYS A 72 3.46 -1.03 -15.55
N GLU A 73 4.67 -1.46 -15.20
CA GLU A 73 5.20 -2.75 -15.66
C GLU A 73 4.61 -3.95 -14.90
N CYS A 74 3.98 -3.71 -13.76
CA CYS A 74 3.42 -4.75 -12.89
C CYS A 74 2.00 -5.17 -13.29
N THR A 75 1.72 -5.34 -14.57
CA THR A 75 0.36 -5.57 -15.10
C THR A 75 -0.37 -6.76 -14.49
N GLY A 76 0.33 -7.87 -14.28
CA GLY A 76 -0.22 -9.07 -13.64
C GLY A 76 -0.61 -8.84 -12.18
N VAL A 77 0.21 -8.10 -11.44
CA VAL A 77 -0.05 -7.74 -10.04
C VAL A 77 -1.23 -6.77 -9.95
N ILE A 78 -1.31 -5.79 -10.85
CA ILE A 78 -2.42 -4.84 -10.92
C ILE A 78 -3.75 -5.58 -11.11
N ALA A 79 -3.81 -6.58 -12.00
CA ALA A 79 -5.00 -7.39 -12.23
C ALA A 79 -5.45 -8.15 -10.98
N GLU A 80 -4.50 -8.72 -10.21
CA GLU A 80 -4.80 -9.41 -8.96
C GLU A 80 -5.24 -8.43 -7.84
N ILE A 81 -4.62 -7.26 -7.75
CA ILE A 81 -5.02 -6.21 -6.80
C ILE A 81 -6.46 -5.74 -7.09
N LYS A 82 -6.83 -5.62 -8.36
CA LYS A 82 -8.21 -5.28 -8.75
C LYS A 82 -9.22 -6.29 -8.18
N LYS A 83 -8.92 -7.58 -8.25
CA LYS A 83 -9.76 -8.64 -7.67
C LYS A 83 -9.84 -8.53 -6.14
N LEU A 84 -8.73 -8.21 -5.46
CA LEU A 84 -8.71 -7.97 -4.01
C LEU A 84 -9.55 -6.75 -3.64
N TYR A 85 -9.45 -5.68 -4.41
CA TYR A 85 -10.26 -4.46 -4.21
C TYR A 85 -11.76 -4.75 -4.28
N ASP A 86 -12.19 -5.62 -5.19
CA ASP A 86 -13.60 -5.96 -5.39
C ASP A 86 -14.18 -6.83 -4.26
N THR A 87 -13.35 -7.34 -3.33
CA THR A 87 -13.81 -8.19 -2.19
C THR A 87 -14.30 -7.40 -0.99
N GLU A 88 -14.11 -6.09 -0.95
CA GLU A 88 -14.40 -5.23 0.21
C GLU A 88 -13.56 -5.51 1.47
N ILE A 89 -12.57 -6.42 1.42
CA ILE A 89 -11.60 -6.61 2.48
C ILE A 89 -10.78 -5.33 2.62
N PRO A 90 -10.61 -4.76 3.83
CA PRO A 90 -9.81 -3.55 4.02
C PRO A 90 -8.40 -3.69 3.49
N ILE A 91 -7.96 -2.73 2.66
CA ILE A 91 -6.63 -2.71 2.06
C ILE A 91 -5.87 -1.48 2.53
N PHE A 92 -4.64 -1.69 3.00
CA PHE A 92 -3.67 -0.63 3.26
C PHE A 92 -2.47 -0.81 2.33
N ALA A 93 -2.05 0.26 1.69
CA ALA A 93 -1.01 0.20 0.66
C ALA A 93 0.08 1.24 0.89
N ILE A 94 1.34 0.86 0.65
CA ILE A 94 2.52 1.69 0.88
C ILE A 94 3.33 1.81 -0.40
N CYS A 95 3.70 3.03 -0.80
CA CYS A 95 4.62 3.34 -1.90
C CYS A 95 4.22 2.64 -3.20
N LEU A 96 4.95 1.62 -3.66
CA LEU A 96 4.60 0.86 -4.86
C LEU A 96 3.20 0.25 -4.75
N GLY A 97 2.84 -0.32 -3.60
CA GLY A 97 1.51 -0.86 -3.35
C GLY A 97 0.40 0.17 -3.53
N HIS A 98 0.62 1.40 -3.05
CA HIS A 98 -0.29 2.53 -3.25
C HIS A 98 -0.43 2.88 -4.73
N GLN A 99 0.67 2.93 -5.48
CA GLN A 99 0.66 3.23 -6.91
C GLN A 99 -0.06 2.14 -7.72
N LEU A 100 0.18 0.86 -7.40
CA LEU A 100 -0.50 -0.27 -8.03
C LEU A 100 -2.00 -0.28 -7.73
N MET A 101 -2.39 0.07 -6.51
CA MET A 101 -3.79 0.21 -6.13
C MET A 101 -4.47 1.32 -6.93
N ALA A 102 -3.81 2.45 -7.12
CA ALA A 102 -4.31 3.55 -7.95
C ALA A 102 -4.50 3.11 -9.41
N LEU A 103 -3.54 2.40 -9.99
CA LEU A 103 -3.66 1.86 -11.35
C LEU A 103 -4.78 0.81 -11.45
N ALA A 104 -4.94 -0.05 -10.45
CA ALA A 104 -6.00 -1.06 -10.40
C ALA A 104 -7.41 -0.43 -10.35
N THR A 105 -7.53 0.77 -9.85
CA THR A 105 -8.80 1.50 -9.69
C THR A 105 -9.04 2.59 -10.74
N GLY A 106 -8.24 2.60 -11.82
CA GLY A 106 -8.44 3.44 -13.00
C GLY A 106 -7.70 4.77 -13.00
N ALA A 107 -6.90 5.07 -11.99
CA ALA A 107 -6.00 6.22 -11.99
C ALA A 107 -4.74 5.96 -12.81
N ASP A 108 -3.88 6.95 -12.94
CA ASP A 108 -2.62 6.87 -13.66
C ASP A 108 -1.44 7.26 -12.76
N THR A 109 -0.24 6.94 -13.21
CA THR A 109 1.02 7.31 -12.55
C THR A 109 2.01 7.86 -13.55
N HIS A 110 2.90 8.72 -13.11
CA HIS A 110 4.02 9.16 -13.93
C HIS A 110 5.33 9.20 -13.14
N LYS A 111 6.44 9.17 -13.87
CA LYS A 111 7.77 9.30 -13.30
C LYS A 111 8.05 10.77 -13.01
N MET A 112 8.46 11.06 -11.78
CA MET A 112 8.91 12.39 -11.41
C MET A 112 10.30 12.70 -11.96
N LYS A 113 10.57 13.97 -12.24
CA LYS A 113 11.88 14.41 -12.75
C LYS A 113 13.03 14.09 -11.78
N TYR A 114 12.81 14.28 -10.47
CA TYR A 114 13.83 14.09 -9.43
C TYR A 114 13.46 13.02 -8.41
N GLY A 115 12.18 12.73 -8.24
CA GLY A 115 11.68 11.87 -7.18
C GLY A 115 11.80 12.50 -5.78
N HIS A 116 11.25 11.81 -4.79
CA HIS A 116 11.39 12.17 -3.39
C HIS A 116 12.29 11.15 -2.69
N ARG A 117 13.38 11.62 -2.08
CA ARG A 117 14.32 10.79 -1.33
C ARG A 117 14.79 11.54 -0.08
N GLY A 118 14.81 10.84 1.06
CA GLY A 118 15.27 11.38 2.34
C GLY A 118 14.18 11.48 3.40
N GLY A 119 14.57 11.93 4.59
CA GLY A 119 13.74 11.93 5.80
C GLY A 119 13.00 13.24 6.10
N ASN A 120 13.00 14.24 5.22
CA ASN A 120 12.51 15.61 5.50
C ASN A 120 11.47 16.10 4.49
N HIS A 121 10.62 15.20 4.00
CA HIS A 121 9.55 15.61 3.10
C HIS A 121 8.31 16.03 3.91
N PRO A 122 7.89 17.31 3.84
CA PRO A 122 6.69 17.75 4.52
C PRO A 122 5.45 17.26 3.77
N VAL A 123 4.63 16.49 4.44
CA VAL A 123 3.39 15.92 3.90
C VAL A 123 2.22 16.45 4.69
N LYS A 124 1.27 17.06 4.00
CA LYS A 124 0.04 17.59 4.58
C LYS A 124 -1.08 16.57 4.49
N ASP A 125 -1.66 16.27 5.63
CA ASP A 125 -2.93 15.56 5.73
C ASP A 125 -4.06 16.53 5.37
N LEU A 126 -4.79 16.23 4.31
CA LEU A 126 -5.85 17.09 3.80
C LEU A 126 -7.13 17.03 4.65
N MET A 127 -7.29 16.01 5.48
CA MET A 127 -8.44 15.89 6.38
C MET A 127 -8.28 16.73 7.63
N THR A 128 -7.07 16.75 8.21
CA THR A 128 -6.79 17.45 9.48
C THR A 128 -6.08 18.79 9.28
N GLY A 129 -5.51 19.02 8.11
CA GLY A 129 -4.66 20.17 7.81
C GLY A 129 -3.26 20.12 8.44
N ARG A 130 -2.93 19.06 9.18
CA ARG A 130 -1.63 18.89 9.83
C ARG A 130 -0.55 18.56 8.82
N VAL A 131 0.66 19.04 9.10
CA VAL A 131 1.86 18.72 8.32
C VAL A 131 2.74 17.78 9.14
N TYR A 132 3.15 16.69 8.52
CA TYR A 132 4.07 15.71 9.08
C TYR A 132 5.36 15.70 8.28
N ILE A 133 6.48 15.51 8.94
CA ILE A 133 7.73 15.22 8.25
C ILE A 133 7.81 13.72 8.03
N SER A 134 7.90 13.31 6.78
CA SER A 134 7.94 11.89 6.41
C SER A 134 9.20 11.51 5.66
N SER A 135 9.56 10.26 5.78
CA SER A 135 10.62 9.63 4.99
C SER A 135 10.03 9.21 3.64
N GLN A 136 10.67 9.62 2.55
CA GLN A 136 10.23 9.33 1.19
C GLN A 136 11.35 8.63 0.41
N ASN A 137 10.98 7.64 -0.39
CA ASN A 137 11.90 7.01 -1.34
C ASN A 137 11.12 6.47 -2.54
N HIS A 138 10.64 7.36 -3.38
CA HIS A 138 9.91 6.99 -4.59
C HIS A 138 10.23 7.93 -5.76
N GLY A 139 10.18 7.37 -6.98
CA GLY A 139 10.40 8.10 -8.22
C GLY A 139 9.14 8.26 -9.06
N TYR A 140 8.02 7.65 -8.65
CA TYR A 140 6.74 7.70 -9.33
C TYR A 140 5.68 8.30 -8.42
N VAL A 141 4.67 8.93 -9.02
CA VAL A 141 3.58 9.57 -8.31
C VAL A 141 2.25 9.27 -9.01
N VAL A 142 1.17 9.22 -8.22
CA VAL A 142 -0.19 9.07 -8.75
C VAL A 142 -0.70 10.40 -9.28
N ASP A 143 -1.24 10.36 -10.51
CA ASP A 143 -1.90 11.51 -11.13
C ASP A 143 -3.29 11.72 -10.55
N THR A 144 -3.44 12.77 -9.76
CA THR A 144 -4.71 13.10 -9.11
C THR A 144 -5.79 13.54 -10.11
N ASP A 145 -5.39 14.10 -11.25
CA ASP A 145 -6.31 14.50 -12.33
C ASP A 145 -7.02 13.31 -13.01
N LYS A 146 -6.46 12.11 -12.84
CA LYS A 146 -7.01 10.86 -13.36
C LYS A 146 -7.85 10.08 -12.35
N LEU A 147 -7.96 10.59 -11.13
CA LEU A 147 -8.78 9.96 -10.10
C LEU A 147 -10.26 10.19 -10.35
N ASP A 148 -11.06 9.12 -10.27
CA ASP A 148 -12.50 9.23 -10.12
C ASP A 148 -12.82 9.56 -8.64
N PRO A 149 -13.41 10.73 -8.33
CA PRO A 149 -13.71 11.11 -6.95
C PRO A 149 -14.72 10.17 -6.26
N SER A 150 -15.49 9.41 -7.02
CA SER A 150 -16.39 8.37 -6.47
C SER A 150 -15.62 7.14 -5.98
N VAL A 151 -14.40 6.92 -6.45
CA VAL A 151 -13.54 5.80 -6.10
C VAL A 151 -12.54 6.18 -5.02
N ALA A 152 -11.80 7.26 -5.22
CA ALA A 152 -10.78 7.73 -4.31
C ALA A 152 -10.59 9.24 -4.36
N VAL A 153 -10.13 9.81 -3.26
CA VAL A 153 -9.79 11.23 -3.14
C VAL A 153 -8.37 11.40 -2.59
N PRO A 154 -7.65 12.47 -2.95
CA PRO A 154 -6.36 12.79 -2.33
C PRO A 154 -6.53 12.94 -0.81
N ALA A 155 -5.66 12.27 -0.04
CA ALA A 155 -5.64 12.33 1.42
C ALA A 155 -4.37 13.04 1.93
N PHE A 156 -3.26 12.87 1.23
CA PHE A 156 -1.97 13.44 1.58
C PHE A 156 -1.30 14.06 0.36
N ILE A 157 -0.70 15.23 0.54
CA ILE A 157 0.09 15.92 -0.49
C ILE A 157 1.45 16.33 0.04
N ASN A 158 2.46 16.34 -0.81
CA ASN A 158 3.74 16.96 -0.53
C ASN A 158 3.59 18.48 -0.55
N VAL A 159 4.02 19.15 0.52
CA VAL A 159 3.86 20.61 0.66
C VAL A 159 4.75 21.37 -0.32
N ASN A 160 5.89 20.82 -0.71
CA ASN A 160 6.88 21.50 -1.54
C ASN A 160 6.47 21.57 -3.02
N ASP A 161 5.85 20.53 -3.54
CA ASP A 161 5.54 20.42 -4.97
C ASP A 161 4.08 20.05 -5.28
N GLY A 162 3.26 19.82 -4.25
CA GLY A 162 1.85 19.49 -4.39
C GLY A 162 1.55 18.08 -4.92
N THR A 163 2.57 17.23 -5.06
CA THR A 163 2.38 15.86 -5.54
C THR A 163 1.57 15.02 -4.55
N ASN A 164 0.83 14.05 -5.08
CA ASN A 164 0.05 13.14 -4.26
C ASN A 164 0.98 12.20 -3.48
N GLU A 165 0.75 12.11 -2.17
CA GLU A 165 1.47 11.24 -1.26
C GLU A 165 0.57 10.16 -0.63
N GLY A 166 -0.74 10.23 -0.84
CA GLY A 166 -1.67 9.25 -0.37
C GLY A 166 -3.09 9.49 -0.81
N LEU A 167 -3.85 8.42 -0.94
CA LEU A 167 -5.25 8.41 -1.32
C LEU A 167 -6.11 7.81 -0.21
N LYS A 168 -7.35 8.27 -0.13
CA LYS A 168 -8.41 7.63 0.64
C LYS A 168 -9.46 7.10 -0.33
N TYR A 169 -9.70 5.81 -0.26
CA TYR A 169 -10.76 5.15 -1.03
C TYR A 169 -12.10 5.24 -0.30
N THR A 170 -13.18 5.44 -1.07
CA THR A 170 -14.52 5.67 -0.49
C THR A 170 -15.11 4.43 0.17
N CYS A 171 -14.73 3.24 -0.30
CA CYS A 171 -15.21 1.95 0.19
C CYS A 171 -14.19 1.20 1.07
N LEU A 172 -12.94 1.67 1.15
CA LEU A 172 -11.84 0.98 1.84
C LEU A 172 -10.99 1.96 2.63
N LEU A 173 -10.28 1.45 3.62
CA LEU A 173 -9.41 2.22 4.48
C LEU A 173 -8.10 2.62 3.80
N TYR A 174 -7.64 3.77 4.11
CA TYR A 174 -6.43 4.55 3.82
C TYR A 174 -5.25 3.88 3.09
N THR A 175 -4.68 4.64 2.14
CA THR A 175 -3.27 4.53 1.74
C THR A 175 -2.47 5.65 2.41
N SER A 176 -1.40 5.32 3.09
CA SER A 176 -0.56 6.26 3.85
C SER A 176 0.77 6.55 3.14
N PRO A 177 1.40 7.70 3.42
CA PRO A 177 2.80 7.90 3.09
C PRO A 177 3.69 6.83 3.73
N SER A 178 4.90 6.67 3.17
CA SER A 178 5.87 5.66 3.62
C SER A 178 6.06 5.70 5.14
N PRO A 179 6.03 4.56 5.84
CA PRO A 179 6.30 4.53 7.27
C PRO A 179 7.74 4.98 7.54
N ARG A 180 7.94 5.60 8.68
CA ARG A 180 9.28 5.91 9.19
C ARG A 180 10.05 4.59 9.36
N ASP A 181 11.30 4.60 8.94
CA ASP A 181 12.25 3.50 9.20
C ASP A 181 12.46 3.31 10.71
#